data_cd72583e8911df23b0f073fa6a20ce51
#
_entry.id   cd72583e8911df23b0f073fa6a20ce51
#
_cell.length_a   1.000
_cell.length_b   1.000
_cell.length_c   1.000
_cell.angle_alpha   90.00
_cell.angle_beta   90.00
_cell.angle_gamma   90.00
#
_symmetry.space_group_name_H-M   'P 1'
#
loop_
_entity.id
_entity.type
_entity.pdbx_description
1 polymer ?
#
loop_
_entity_poly.entity_id
_entity_poly.type
_entity_poly.pdbx_seq_one_letter_code
_entity_poly.pdbx_strand_id
1 'polypeptide(L)'
;MLFRSVTSGAAQITINRINAAGIPWITEGAAGVFRDNTSSAPYNLFAHLADISKRLKADGEPADYLPWGTEADLPKGGKAGNLTADFGAHSTTWQFQGGRYVNTDSYAAQDDQFPADSVLVLRVKVGDAGYKDPAGYPVPETKFEGTGAALLFHGGRVVKGTWSKDGLTGQIELSTKGGELTVPAGHTWVELVPAVNGEVTFSK
;
A
#
# COMPACT_ATOMS: atom_id res chain seq x y z
N MET A 1 -10.20 13.78 -5.34
CA MET A 1 -9.07 12.86 -5.11
C MET A 1 -8.38 12.64 -6.46
N LEU A 2 -7.11 12.97 -6.58
CA LEU A 2 -6.35 12.80 -7.82
C LEU A 2 -5.49 11.54 -7.69
N PHE A 3 -6.04 10.41 -8.06
CA PHE A 3 -5.21 9.23 -8.33
C PHE A 3 -4.66 9.32 -9.75
N ARG A 4 -3.37 9.06 -9.86
CA ARG A 4 -2.70 8.89 -11.15
C ARG A 4 -1.92 7.60 -11.08
N SER A 5 -2.09 6.78 -12.10
CA SER A 5 -1.44 5.47 -12.17
C SER A 5 -0.46 5.42 -13.32
N VAL A 6 0.70 4.82 -13.07
CA VAL A 6 1.59 4.36 -14.12
C VAL A 6 1.41 2.85 -14.19
N THR A 7 1.07 2.32 -15.36
CA THR A 7 0.80 0.89 -15.51
C THR A 7 1.50 0.31 -16.73
N SER A 8 1.80 -0.96 -16.66
CA SER A 8 2.41 -1.75 -17.72
C SER A 8 1.73 -3.10 -17.79
N GLY A 9 1.29 -3.50 -18.98
CA GLY A 9 0.76 -4.83 -19.25
C GLY A 9 -0.51 -5.20 -18.47
N ALA A 10 -1.27 -4.21 -18.00
CA ALA A 10 -2.53 -4.49 -17.31
C ALA A 10 -3.56 -5.09 -18.28
N ALA A 11 -4.36 -6.04 -17.79
CA ALA A 11 -5.45 -6.63 -18.58
C ALA A 11 -6.47 -5.55 -19.01
N GLN A 12 -7.06 -5.70 -20.19
CA GLN A 12 -8.01 -4.72 -20.73
C GLN A 12 -9.20 -4.46 -19.78
N ILE A 13 -9.66 -5.48 -19.06
CA ILE A 13 -10.72 -5.32 -18.06
C ILE A 13 -10.31 -4.36 -16.92
N THR A 14 -9.06 -4.42 -16.48
CA THR A 14 -8.51 -3.49 -15.47
C THR A 14 -8.43 -2.07 -16.02
N ILE A 15 -7.95 -1.90 -17.25
CA ILE A 15 -7.91 -0.60 -17.92
C ILE A 15 -9.31 -0.02 -18.08
N ASN A 16 -10.29 -0.83 -18.45
CA ASN A 16 -11.69 -0.39 -18.55
C ASN A 16 -12.25 0.08 -17.21
N ARG A 17 -11.90 -0.59 -16.10
CA ARG A 17 -12.29 -0.18 -14.74
C ARG A 17 -11.64 1.13 -14.33
N ILE A 18 -10.34 1.32 -14.62
CA ILE A 18 -9.61 2.57 -14.37
C ILE A 18 -10.27 3.73 -15.14
N ASN A 19 -10.57 3.52 -16.42
CA ASN A 19 -11.25 4.51 -17.25
C ASN A 19 -12.65 4.84 -16.74
N ALA A 20 -13.44 3.83 -16.37
CA ALA A 20 -14.78 4.02 -15.80
C ALA A 20 -14.74 4.79 -14.46
N ALA A 21 -13.69 4.61 -13.68
CA ALA A 21 -13.46 5.36 -12.44
C ALA A 21 -12.92 6.79 -12.67
N GLY A 22 -12.66 7.18 -13.94
CA GLY A 22 -12.10 8.50 -14.25
C GLY A 22 -10.67 8.71 -13.74
N ILE A 23 -9.92 7.62 -13.49
CA ILE A 23 -8.55 7.69 -12.98
C ILE A 23 -7.59 7.93 -14.14
N PRO A 24 -6.87 9.05 -14.20
CA PRO A 24 -5.82 9.27 -15.20
C PRO A 24 -4.70 8.26 -15.06
N TRP A 25 -4.26 7.70 -16.17
CA TRP A 25 -3.18 6.71 -16.17
C TRP A 25 -2.20 6.94 -17.33
N ILE A 26 -0.98 6.46 -17.13
CA ILE A 26 0.15 6.57 -18.05
C ILE A 26 0.70 5.17 -18.28
N THR A 27 1.05 4.85 -19.52
CA THR A 27 1.57 3.54 -19.92
C THR A 27 2.75 3.67 -20.87
N GLU A 28 3.23 2.53 -21.34
CA GLU A 28 4.25 2.42 -22.39
C GLU A 28 3.92 3.32 -23.61
N GLY A 29 4.93 3.97 -24.14
CA GLY A 29 4.80 4.95 -25.23
C GLY A 29 4.58 6.39 -24.74
N ALA A 30 4.23 6.60 -23.48
CA ALA A 30 4.20 7.94 -22.90
C ALA A 30 5.63 8.44 -22.65
N ALA A 31 5.84 9.74 -22.85
CA ALA A 31 7.15 10.32 -22.59
C ALA A 31 7.50 10.25 -21.08
N GLY A 32 8.71 9.81 -20.78
CA GLY A 32 9.16 9.49 -19.43
C GLY A 32 8.96 8.02 -19.05
N VAL A 33 8.34 7.21 -19.93
CA VAL A 33 8.24 5.75 -19.77
C VAL A 33 9.15 5.10 -20.83
N PHE A 34 10.02 4.19 -20.42
CA PHE A 34 11.03 3.60 -21.28
C PHE A 34 11.28 2.13 -20.92
N ARG A 35 11.83 1.36 -21.88
CA ARG A 35 12.31 0.00 -21.62
C ARG A 35 13.82 0.02 -21.41
N ASP A 36 14.25 -0.64 -20.36
CA ASP A 36 15.67 -0.92 -20.11
C ASP A 36 16.03 -2.27 -20.75
N ASN A 37 16.90 -2.21 -21.76
CA ASN A 37 17.33 -3.41 -22.48
C ASN A 37 18.32 -4.29 -21.70
N THR A 38 18.74 -3.87 -20.51
CA THR A 38 19.57 -4.70 -19.62
C THR A 38 18.75 -5.71 -18.82
N SER A 39 17.43 -5.56 -18.82
CA SER A 39 16.48 -6.44 -18.14
C SER A 39 15.54 -7.14 -19.12
N SER A 40 15.03 -8.30 -18.75
CA SER A 40 14.12 -9.10 -19.59
C SER A 40 12.69 -8.57 -19.55
N ALA A 41 12.02 -8.54 -20.72
CA ALA A 41 10.59 -8.27 -20.76
C ALA A 41 9.79 -9.39 -20.06
N PRO A 42 8.66 -9.08 -19.40
CA PRO A 42 7.96 -7.79 -19.32
C PRO A 42 8.45 -6.86 -18.19
N TYR A 43 9.42 -7.27 -17.39
CA TYR A 43 9.87 -6.60 -16.16
C TYR A 43 10.88 -5.47 -16.39
N ASN A 44 11.03 -5.03 -17.64
CA ASN A 44 12.00 -4.03 -18.07
C ASN A 44 11.38 -2.68 -18.43
N LEU A 45 10.13 -2.41 -18.02
CA LEU A 45 9.50 -1.11 -18.21
C LEU A 45 9.68 -0.26 -16.98
N PHE A 46 10.30 0.91 -17.17
CA PHE A 46 10.61 1.87 -16.11
C PHE A 46 10.01 3.24 -16.42
N ALA A 47 9.98 4.10 -15.41
CA ALA A 47 9.44 5.44 -15.54
C ALA A 47 10.33 6.46 -14.82
N HIS A 48 10.63 7.57 -15.50
CA HIS A 48 11.22 8.75 -14.88
C HIS A 48 10.13 9.57 -14.20
N LEU A 49 9.87 9.33 -12.92
CA LEU A 49 8.77 9.95 -12.17
C LEU A 49 8.88 11.48 -12.14
N ALA A 50 10.10 12.03 -12.08
CA ALA A 50 10.33 13.48 -12.15
C ALA A 50 9.85 14.10 -13.47
N ASP A 51 9.99 13.39 -14.61
CA ASP A 51 9.54 13.87 -15.91
C ASP A 51 8.04 13.70 -16.10
N ILE A 52 7.48 12.64 -15.54
CA ILE A 52 6.03 12.41 -15.51
C ILE A 52 5.36 13.48 -14.64
N SER A 53 5.90 13.76 -13.45
CA SER A 53 5.31 14.72 -12.51
C SER A 53 5.22 16.14 -13.08
N LYS A 54 6.21 16.58 -13.86
CA LYS A 54 6.20 17.90 -14.53
C LYS A 54 5.02 18.11 -15.49
N ARG A 55 4.46 17.03 -16.01
CA ARG A 55 3.34 17.05 -16.98
C ARG A 55 1.98 16.98 -16.31
N LEU A 56 1.98 16.56 -15.07
CA LEU A 56 0.78 16.39 -14.32
C LEU A 56 0.40 17.75 -13.74
N LYS A 57 -0.64 18.37 -14.28
CA LYS A 57 -1.23 19.55 -13.66
C LYS A 57 -1.86 19.11 -12.33
N ALA A 58 -1.48 19.76 -11.25
CA ALA A 58 -2.17 19.59 -9.99
C ALA A 58 -3.49 20.36 -10.06
N ASP A 59 -4.62 19.66 -9.98
CA ASP A 59 -5.95 20.27 -9.97
C ASP A 59 -6.44 20.52 -8.52
N GLY A 60 -5.52 20.67 -7.57
CA GLY A 60 -5.78 20.89 -6.15
C GLY A 60 -4.93 19.99 -5.24
N GLU A 61 -5.10 20.18 -3.95
CA GLU A 61 -4.48 19.30 -2.95
C GLU A 61 -5.16 17.94 -2.93
N PRO A 62 -4.40 16.83 -2.78
CA PRO A 62 -4.99 15.51 -2.57
C PRO A 62 -5.84 15.51 -1.29
N ALA A 63 -6.99 14.88 -1.31
CA ALA A 63 -7.74 14.64 -0.09
C ALA A 63 -6.95 13.68 0.82
N ASP A 64 -7.11 13.84 2.12
CA ASP A 64 -6.53 12.92 3.10
C ASP A 64 -7.03 11.50 2.85
N TYR A 65 -6.08 10.58 2.79
CA TYR A 65 -6.35 9.17 2.55
C TYR A 65 -6.45 8.39 3.86
N LEU A 66 -5.72 8.83 4.88
CA LEU A 66 -5.70 8.26 6.23
C LEU A 66 -6.15 9.33 7.24
N PRO A 67 -6.70 8.92 8.39
CA PRO A 67 -6.98 9.82 9.51
C PRO A 67 -5.65 10.23 10.17
N TRP A 68 -5.09 11.35 9.74
CA TRP A 68 -3.82 11.84 10.26
C TRP A 68 -3.95 12.42 11.67
N GLY A 69 -2.92 12.17 12.50
CA GLY A 69 -2.82 12.69 13.86
C GLY A 69 -1.37 12.82 14.30
N THR A 70 -1.16 12.82 15.59
CA THR A 70 0.15 12.92 16.22
C THR A 70 0.47 11.67 17.05
N GLU A 71 1.73 11.50 17.41
CA GLU A 71 2.14 10.40 18.32
C GLU A 71 1.44 10.49 19.68
N ALA A 72 1.11 11.71 20.14
CA ALA A 72 0.43 11.94 21.42
C ALA A 72 -1.01 11.42 21.42
N ASP A 73 -1.64 11.29 20.25
CA ASP A 73 -3.01 10.80 20.09
C ASP A 73 -3.09 9.26 20.15
N LEU A 74 -1.93 8.59 20.05
CA LEU A 74 -1.91 7.12 20.02
C LEU A 74 -2.25 6.50 21.38
N PRO A 75 -3.17 5.50 21.41
CA PRO A 75 -3.38 4.68 22.57
C PRO A 75 -2.11 3.91 22.97
N LYS A 76 -2.01 3.54 24.23
CA LYS A 76 -0.91 2.68 24.70
C LYS A 76 -0.93 1.35 23.96
N GLY A 77 0.10 1.11 23.12
CA GLY A 77 0.30 -0.13 22.38
C GLY A 77 1.20 -1.13 23.10
N GLY A 78 1.16 -2.39 22.67
CA GLY A 78 2.13 -3.42 23.05
C GLY A 78 3.50 -3.18 22.38
N LYS A 79 4.58 -3.73 22.94
CA LYS A 79 5.91 -3.67 22.29
C LYS A 79 5.90 -4.51 21.01
N ALA A 80 6.46 -3.96 19.93
CA ALA A 80 6.53 -4.61 18.62
C ALA A 80 7.72 -4.07 17.84
N GLY A 81 8.94 -4.51 18.19
CA GLY A 81 10.17 -4.14 17.50
C GLY A 81 10.36 -4.86 16.16
N ASN A 82 9.78 -6.04 16.02
CA ASN A 82 9.83 -6.83 14.78
C ASN A 82 8.40 -7.13 14.32
N LEU A 83 8.19 -7.09 13.01
CA LEU A 83 6.92 -7.38 12.35
C LEU A 83 7.19 -8.16 11.08
N THR A 84 6.42 -9.23 10.85
CA THR A 84 6.35 -9.94 9.56
C THR A 84 4.91 -9.97 9.11
N ALA A 85 4.66 -9.47 7.91
CA ALA A 85 3.40 -9.56 7.19
C ALA A 85 3.53 -10.64 6.11
N ASP A 86 2.80 -11.74 6.26
CA ASP A 86 2.78 -12.86 5.33
C ASP A 86 1.52 -12.78 4.46
N PHE A 87 1.71 -12.78 3.15
CA PHE A 87 0.65 -12.72 2.15
C PHE A 87 0.29 -14.09 1.56
N GLY A 88 0.93 -15.16 2.06
CA GLY A 88 0.77 -16.54 1.60
C GLY A 88 1.79 -16.94 0.53
N ALA A 89 2.09 -16.10 -0.44
CA ALA A 89 3.09 -16.36 -1.49
C ALA A 89 4.42 -15.64 -1.26
N HIS A 90 4.42 -14.60 -0.49
CA HIS A 90 5.61 -13.83 -0.06
C HIS A 90 5.33 -13.19 1.30
N SER A 91 6.38 -12.67 1.92
CA SER A 91 6.28 -11.92 3.16
C SER A 91 7.10 -10.64 3.08
N THR A 92 6.77 -9.67 3.92
CA THR A 92 7.59 -8.49 4.20
C THR A 92 7.94 -8.46 5.68
N THR A 93 9.20 -8.18 5.97
CA THR A 93 9.72 -8.16 7.34
C THR A 93 10.26 -6.76 7.68
N TRP A 94 9.82 -6.25 8.80
CA TRP A 94 10.17 -4.92 9.30
C TRP A 94 10.81 -5.02 10.66
N GLN A 95 11.84 -4.22 10.88
CA GLN A 95 12.52 -4.10 12.15
C GLN A 95 12.59 -2.63 12.59
N PHE A 96 12.21 -2.37 13.84
CA PHE A 96 12.29 -1.02 14.41
C PHE A 96 13.74 -0.71 14.82
N GLN A 97 14.35 0.23 14.11
CA GLN A 97 15.73 0.65 14.29
C GLN A 97 15.85 2.16 14.12
N GLY A 98 16.60 2.83 15.00
CA GLY A 98 16.85 4.26 14.87
C GLY A 98 15.60 5.13 14.85
N GLY A 99 14.52 4.68 15.50
CA GLY A 99 13.24 5.41 15.54
C GLY A 99 12.26 5.12 14.40
N ARG A 100 12.61 4.25 13.46
CA ARG A 100 11.80 3.90 12.27
C ARG A 100 11.74 2.40 12.05
N TYR A 101 10.75 1.96 11.27
CA TYR A 101 10.69 0.60 10.75
C TYR A 101 11.46 0.51 9.43
N VAL A 102 12.43 -0.40 9.38
CA VAL A 102 13.24 -0.70 8.20
C VAL A 102 12.79 -2.04 7.63
N ASN A 103 12.49 -2.08 6.33
CA ASN A 103 12.21 -3.34 5.64
C ASN A 103 13.52 -4.11 5.45
N THR A 104 13.62 -5.32 6.02
CA THR A 104 14.85 -6.12 6.04
C THR A 104 14.96 -7.10 4.87
N ASP A 105 13.90 -7.26 4.07
CA ASP A 105 13.84 -8.12 2.89
C ASP A 105 13.55 -7.34 1.59
N SER A 106 13.76 -6.02 1.62
CA SER A 106 13.64 -5.16 0.45
C SER A 106 14.72 -5.45 -0.59
N TYR A 107 14.33 -5.44 -1.87
CA TYR A 107 15.25 -5.45 -3.01
C TYR A 107 15.83 -4.08 -3.36
N ALA A 108 15.44 -3.02 -2.66
CA ALA A 108 15.99 -1.69 -2.87
C ALA A 108 17.47 -1.64 -2.48
N ALA A 109 18.27 -0.88 -3.22
CA ALA A 109 19.65 -0.60 -2.84
C ALA A 109 19.71 0.08 -1.46
N GLN A 110 20.83 -0.04 -0.78
CA GLN A 110 20.95 0.46 0.60
C GLN A 110 20.61 1.95 0.72
N ASP A 111 20.98 2.75 -0.27
CA ASP A 111 20.72 4.20 -0.29
C ASP A 111 19.32 4.57 -0.79
N ASP A 112 18.59 3.59 -1.34
CA ASP A 112 17.23 3.75 -1.86
C ASP A 112 16.16 3.13 -0.94
N GLN A 113 16.55 2.69 0.25
CA GLN A 113 15.61 2.16 1.23
C GLN A 113 14.68 3.26 1.75
N PHE A 114 13.44 2.89 2.04
CA PHE A 114 12.40 3.80 2.50
C PHE A 114 11.96 3.43 3.92
N PRO A 115 12.70 3.89 4.96
CA PRO A 115 12.29 3.63 6.34
C PRO A 115 10.94 4.28 6.63
N ALA A 116 10.05 3.55 7.28
CA ALA A 116 8.72 4.00 7.63
C ALA A 116 8.66 4.50 9.08
N ASP A 117 8.05 5.64 9.31
CA ASP A 117 7.71 6.11 10.65
C ASP A 117 6.60 5.24 11.25
N SER A 118 5.68 4.80 10.38
CA SER A 118 4.58 3.88 10.72
C SER A 118 4.44 2.76 9.68
N VAL A 119 4.08 1.56 10.14
CA VAL A 119 3.59 0.47 9.28
C VAL A 119 2.14 0.18 9.67
N LEU A 120 1.22 0.37 8.74
CA LEU A 120 -0.20 0.12 8.91
C LEU A 120 -0.58 -1.18 8.20
N VAL A 121 -0.91 -2.21 8.96
CA VAL A 121 -1.39 -3.48 8.41
C VAL A 121 -2.91 -3.51 8.45
N LEU A 122 -3.53 -3.71 7.29
CA LEU A 122 -4.97 -3.86 7.13
C LEU A 122 -5.28 -5.29 6.67
N ARG A 123 -6.10 -6.00 7.44
CA ARG A 123 -6.57 -7.35 7.08
C ARG A 123 -7.71 -7.23 6.08
N VAL A 124 -7.47 -7.65 4.84
CA VAL A 124 -8.38 -7.43 3.72
C VAL A 124 -8.93 -8.74 3.16
N LYS A 125 -10.12 -8.70 2.58
CA LYS A 125 -10.65 -9.83 1.80
C LYS A 125 -9.99 -9.84 0.43
N VAL A 126 -9.64 -11.03 -0.05
CA VAL A 126 -9.18 -11.26 -1.42
C VAL A 126 -10.20 -12.15 -2.12
N GLY A 127 -10.66 -11.73 -3.28
CA GLY A 127 -11.62 -12.45 -4.12
C GLY A 127 -11.08 -12.68 -5.53
N ASP A 128 -11.93 -13.15 -6.42
CA ASP A 128 -11.66 -13.31 -7.84
C ASP A 128 -11.92 -11.99 -8.57
N ALA A 129 -10.97 -11.55 -9.40
CA ALA A 129 -11.11 -10.37 -10.24
C ALA A 129 -12.09 -10.57 -11.41
N GLY A 130 -12.55 -11.81 -11.64
CA GLY A 130 -13.49 -12.17 -12.71
C GLY A 130 -12.82 -12.40 -14.07
N TYR A 131 -11.48 -12.57 -14.09
CA TYR A 131 -10.76 -12.95 -15.30
C TYR A 131 -9.54 -13.81 -14.94
N LYS A 132 -8.93 -14.43 -15.96
CA LYS A 132 -7.74 -15.28 -15.81
C LYS A 132 -6.52 -14.59 -16.40
N ASP A 133 -5.36 -14.95 -15.87
CA ASP A 133 -4.08 -14.57 -16.42
C ASP A 133 -3.76 -15.34 -17.74
N PRO A 134 -2.68 -15.02 -18.46
CA PRO A 134 -2.30 -15.76 -19.67
C PRO A 134 -2.01 -17.24 -19.46
N ALA A 135 -1.69 -17.67 -18.24
CA ALA A 135 -1.46 -19.07 -17.88
C ALA A 135 -2.77 -19.80 -17.50
N GLY A 136 -3.90 -19.08 -17.46
CA GLY A 136 -5.23 -19.66 -17.18
C GLY A 136 -5.62 -19.67 -15.71
N TYR A 137 -4.84 -19.07 -14.83
CA TYR A 137 -5.16 -18.98 -13.40
C TYR A 137 -6.08 -17.80 -13.08
N PRO A 138 -7.04 -17.94 -12.14
CA PRO A 138 -7.85 -16.82 -11.67
C PRO A 138 -6.96 -15.71 -11.10
N VAL A 139 -7.22 -14.46 -11.48
CA VAL A 139 -6.49 -13.30 -10.96
C VAL A 139 -7.11 -12.89 -9.64
N PRO A 140 -6.32 -12.80 -8.54
CA PRO A 140 -6.82 -12.32 -7.26
C PRO A 140 -7.11 -10.83 -7.29
N GLU A 141 -8.14 -10.40 -6.58
CA GLU A 141 -8.48 -9.00 -6.39
C GLU A 141 -8.64 -8.67 -4.91
N THR A 142 -7.90 -7.71 -4.42
CA THR A 142 -8.10 -7.18 -3.08
C THR A 142 -9.40 -6.40 -3.01
N LYS A 143 -10.32 -6.84 -2.16
CA LYS A 143 -11.58 -6.14 -1.88
C LYS A 143 -11.31 -5.10 -0.79
N PHE A 144 -11.01 -3.87 -1.21
CA PHE A 144 -10.62 -2.78 -0.32
C PHE A 144 -11.79 -1.82 -0.06
N GLU A 145 -12.93 -2.41 0.22
CA GLU A 145 -14.15 -1.76 0.71
C GLU A 145 -14.75 -2.61 1.84
N GLY A 146 -15.40 -1.96 2.80
CA GLY A 146 -15.97 -2.60 3.97
C GLY A 146 -15.10 -2.43 5.21
N THR A 147 -14.85 -3.49 5.96
CA THR A 147 -14.19 -3.41 7.26
C THR A 147 -13.31 -4.64 7.52
N GLY A 148 -12.31 -4.46 8.39
CA GLY A 148 -11.43 -5.53 8.83
C GLY A 148 -10.56 -5.13 10.03
N ALA A 149 -9.76 -6.07 10.51
CA ALA A 149 -8.79 -5.77 11.57
C ALA A 149 -7.66 -4.88 11.05
N ALA A 150 -7.21 -3.96 11.89
CA ALA A 150 -6.08 -3.07 11.65
C ALA A 150 -5.02 -3.22 12.75
N LEU A 151 -3.75 -3.11 12.37
CA LEU A 151 -2.60 -3.07 13.28
C LEU A 151 -1.74 -1.88 12.87
N LEU A 152 -1.62 -0.89 13.74
CA LEU A 152 -0.77 0.27 13.52
C LEU A 152 0.52 0.10 14.33
N PHE A 153 1.63 -0.05 13.64
CA PHE A 153 2.98 -0.09 14.21
C PHE A 153 3.60 1.29 14.15
N HIS A 154 3.98 1.84 15.29
CA HIS A 154 4.65 3.12 15.43
C HIS A 154 5.52 3.15 16.68
N GLY A 155 6.70 3.76 16.63
CA GLY A 155 7.58 3.91 17.80
C GLY A 155 7.96 2.60 18.50
N GLY A 156 8.13 1.49 17.76
CA GLY A 156 8.42 0.16 18.31
C GLY A 156 7.25 -0.47 19.08
N ARG A 157 6.02 -0.01 18.82
CA ARG A 157 4.78 -0.47 19.46
C ARG A 157 3.73 -0.80 18.43
N VAL A 158 2.72 -1.57 18.82
CA VAL A 158 1.55 -1.89 18.01
C VAL A 158 0.26 -1.52 18.71
N VAL A 159 -0.61 -0.81 18.02
CA VAL A 159 -2.01 -0.56 18.40
C VAL A 159 -2.90 -1.43 17.53
N LYS A 160 -3.80 -2.22 18.18
CA LYS A 160 -4.78 -3.06 17.48
C LYS A 160 -6.10 -2.32 17.36
N GLY A 161 -6.70 -2.35 16.19
CA GLY A 161 -7.96 -1.69 15.90
C GLY A 161 -8.73 -2.36 14.75
N THR A 162 -9.62 -1.61 14.18
CA THR A 162 -10.38 -1.96 12.98
C THR A 162 -10.25 -0.85 11.95
N TRP A 163 -10.31 -1.22 10.69
CA TRP A 163 -10.43 -0.28 9.60
C TRP A 163 -11.82 -0.38 8.96
N SER A 164 -12.30 0.72 8.40
CA SER A 164 -13.44 0.78 7.49
C SER A 164 -13.14 1.68 6.32
N LYS A 165 -13.79 1.42 5.19
CA LYS A 165 -13.70 2.24 3.99
C LYS A 165 -14.95 2.06 3.13
N ASP A 166 -15.59 3.17 2.80
CA ASP A 166 -16.78 3.20 1.97
C ASP A 166 -16.44 3.58 0.53
N GLY A 167 -16.68 2.65 -0.38
CA GLY A 167 -16.53 2.85 -1.81
C GLY A 167 -15.08 3.16 -2.25
N LEU A 168 -14.92 3.39 -3.55
CA LEU A 168 -13.62 3.58 -4.18
C LEU A 168 -12.88 4.83 -3.68
N THR A 169 -13.59 5.93 -3.47
CA THR A 169 -13.02 7.24 -3.12
C THR A 169 -13.08 7.57 -1.63
N GLY A 170 -13.68 6.69 -0.81
CA GLY A 170 -13.78 6.87 0.63
C GLY A 170 -12.41 6.90 1.31
N GLN A 171 -12.28 7.69 2.35
CA GLN A 171 -11.13 7.69 3.24
C GLN A 171 -11.08 6.37 4.03
N ILE A 172 -9.89 5.93 4.41
CA ILE A 172 -9.75 4.86 5.39
C ILE A 172 -10.01 5.44 6.77
N GLU A 173 -10.99 4.88 7.46
CA GLU A 173 -11.25 5.18 8.87
C GLU A 173 -10.61 4.10 9.73
N LEU A 174 -10.04 4.50 10.85
CA LEU A 174 -9.44 3.59 11.81
C LEU A 174 -10.08 3.81 13.19
N SER A 175 -10.33 2.74 13.91
CA SER A 175 -10.92 2.82 15.25
C SER A 175 -10.37 1.75 16.19
N THR A 176 -10.45 2.03 17.48
CA THR A 176 -10.21 1.09 18.58
C THR A 176 -11.46 1.01 19.46
N LYS A 177 -11.43 0.17 20.49
CA LYS A 177 -12.50 0.18 21.51
C LYS A 177 -12.61 1.51 22.25
N GLY A 178 -11.54 2.32 22.25
CA GLY A 178 -11.49 3.63 22.92
C GLY A 178 -11.94 4.80 22.04
N GLY A 179 -12.24 4.56 20.77
CA GLY A 179 -12.64 5.60 19.81
C GLY A 179 -11.79 5.58 18.55
N GLU A 180 -11.76 6.70 17.87
CA GLU A 180 -10.98 6.90 16.65
C GLU A 180 -9.48 6.60 16.88
N LEU A 181 -8.84 6.01 15.86
CA LEU A 181 -7.41 5.79 15.81
C LEU A 181 -6.84 6.60 14.64
N THR A 182 -5.93 7.50 14.93
CA THR A 182 -5.22 8.30 13.93
C THR A 182 -3.84 7.72 13.64
N VAL A 183 -3.29 8.04 12.46
CA VAL A 183 -1.94 7.67 12.05
C VAL A 183 -1.04 8.89 12.23
N PRO A 184 0.04 8.81 13.02
CA PRO A 184 0.99 9.92 13.12
C PRO A 184 1.53 10.32 11.76
N ALA A 185 1.57 11.63 11.50
CA ALA A 185 2.10 12.17 10.25
C ALA A 185 3.55 11.74 10.03
N GLY A 186 3.89 11.39 8.80
CA GLY A 186 5.21 10.89 8.42
C GLY A 186 5.13 9.88 7.28
N HIS A 187 6.18 9.11 7.08
CA HIS A 187 6.18 8.03 6.09
C HIS A 187 5.43 6.81 6.62
N THR A 188 4.27 6.54 6.07
CA THR A 188 3.46 5.37 6.42
C THR A 188 3.50 4.33 5.31
N TRP A 189 3.94 3.13 5.65
CA TRP A 189 3.81 1.96 4.78
C TRP A 189 2.50 1.23 5.07
N VAL A 190 1.75 0.90 4.04
CA VAL A 190 0.46 0.19 4.18
C VAL A 190 0.58 -1.22 3.61
N GLU A 191 0.32 -2.22 4.46
CA GLU A 191 0.32 -3.65 4.11
C GLU A 191 -1.12 -4.17 4.04
N LEU A 192 -1.58 -4.56 2.86
CA LEU A 192 -2.93 -5.13 2.65
C LEU A 192 -2.86 -6.65 2.76
N VAL A 193 -2.84 -7.18 3.98
CA VAL A 193 -2.61 -8.60 4.24
C VAL A 193 -3.93 -9.39 4.13
N PRO A 194 -3.98 -10.48 3.31
CA PRO A 194 -5.18 -11.31 3.16
C PRO A 194 -5.69 -11.82 4.50
N ALA A 195 -6.99 -11.68 4.76
CA ALA A 195 -7.59 -12.07 6.03
C ALA A 195 -7.64 -13.59 6.24
N VAL A 196 -7.68 -14.37 5.15
CA VAL A 196 -7.82 -15.84 5.23
C VAL A 196 -6.47 -16.54 5.13
N ASN A 197 -5.68 -16.24 4.11
CA ASN A 197 -4.44 -16.97 3.82
C ASN A 197 -3.17 -16.18 4.18
N GLY A 198 -3.31 -15.02 4.78
CA GLY A 198 -2.19 -14.22 5.26
C GLY A 198 -2.09 -14.25 6.78
N GLU A 199 -0.91 -13.93 7.30
CA GLU A 199 -0.64 -13.87 8.72
C GLU A 199 0.15 -12.60 9.06
N VAL A 200 0.03 -12.14 10.30
CA VAL A 200 0.83 -11.04 10.84
C VAL A 200 1.39 -11.47 12.18
N THR A 201 2.70 -11.58 12.25
CA THR A 201 3.42 -11.91 13.48
C THR A 201 4.28 -10.72 13.90
N PHE A 202 4.45 -10.52 15.20
CA PHE A 202 5.31 -9.48 15.74
C PHE A 202 5.86 -9.85 17.11
N SER A 203 7.02 -9.34 17.43
CA SER A 203 7.72 -9.56 18.70
C SER A 203 8.38 -8.27 19.22
N LYS A 204 8.86 -8.35 20.48
CA LYS A 204 9.59 -7.25 21.12
C LYS A 204 10.92 -6.98 20.41
#